data_45dc965187c23a2350743de7bd8ca593
#
_entry.id   45dc965187c23a2350743de7bd8ca593
#
_cell.length_a   1.000
_cell.length_b   1.000
_cell.length_c   1.000
_cell.angle_alpha   90.00
_cell.angle_beta   90.00
_cell.angle_gamma   90.00
#
_symmetry.space_group_name_H-M   'P 1'
#
loop_
_entity.id
_entity.type
_entity.pdbx_description
1 polymer ?
#
loop_
_entity_poly.entity_id
_entity_poly.type
_entity_poly.pdbx_seq_one_letter_code
_entity_poly.pdbx_strand_id
1 'polypeptide(L)'
;PFQMGGDMIEYVFDDHSTWNVLPHKFEAGTPNVGDAVGLAAACDYLDALGMDAVLAHERALLALATERLADVPGLTIHGPPAAERSGVLGFTLADVHPHDLATILDEHGVCIRAGHHCAQPLMRRLGVPATARASFYVYNDERDVDALVRGVRHAAALFAPAGA
;
A
#
# COMPACT_ATOMS: atom_id res chain seq x y z
N PRO A 1 18.53 -4.98 -27.85
CA PRO A 1 18.49 -4.26 -26.56
C PRO A 1 17.51 -3.12 -26.60
N PHE A 2 17.01 -2.73 -25.42
CA PHE A 2 16.11 -1.58 -25.29
C PHE A 2 16.85 -0.33 -24.79
N GLN A 3 17.78 -0.53 -23.85
CA GLN A 3 18.69 0.50 -23.36
C GLN A 3 20.10 0.18 -23.79
N MET A 4 20.92 1.22 -23.97
CA MET A 4 22.33 1.11 -24.37
C MET A 4 23.22 1.54 -23.21
N GLY A 5 24.36 0.86 -23.01
CA GLY A 5 25.31 1.17 -21.96
C GLY A 5 26.38 0.10 -21.82
N GLY A 6 27.21 0.19 -20.78
CA GLY A 6 28.20 -0.85 -20.44
C GLY A 6 27.53 -2.20 -20.15
N ASP A 7 28.29 -3.25 -20.21
CA ASP A 7 27.96 -4.65 -20.00
C ASP A 7 26.95 -5.26 -20.99
N MET A 8 25.96 -4.49 -21.47
CA MET A 8 24.99 -4.96 -22.45
C MET A 8 25.56 -5.08 -23.87
N ILE A 9 26.64 -4.40 -24.14
CA ILE A 9 27.35 -4.40 -25.43
C ILE A 9 28.52 -5.37 -25.35
N GLU A 10 28.80 -6.06 -26.45
CA GLU A 10 29.95 -6.99 -26.57
C GLU A 10 31.09 -6.28 -27.31
N TYR A 11 30.86 -5.89 -28.57
CA TYR A 11 31.83 -5.18 -29.39
C TYR A 11 31.18 -3.94 -30.06
N VAL A 12 31.99 -2.90 -30.23
CA VAL A 12 31.61 -1.69 -30.95
C VAL A 12 32.55 -1.55 -32.16
N PHE A 13 31.97 -1.47 -33.35
CA PHE A 13 32.65 -1.19 -34.61
C PHE A 13 32.24 0.20 -35.13
N ASP A 14 32.86 0.69 -36.18
CA ASP A 14 32.58 2.03 -36.72
C ASP A 14 31.15 2.15 -37.27
N ASP A 15 30.57 1.07 -37.77
CA ASP A 15 29.30 1.02 -38.49
C ASP A 15 28.22 0.16 -37.76
N HIS A 16 28.60 -0.66 -36.80
CA HIS A 16 27.65 -1.50 -36.04
C HIS A 16 28.19 -1.87 -34.66
N SER A 17 27.35 -2.55 -33.87
CA SER A 17 27.72 -3.12 -32.58
C SER A 17 27.11 -4.48 -32.41
N THR A 18 27.76 -5.31 -31.59
CA THR A 18 27.22 -6.60 -31.16
C THR A 18 26.81 -6.55 -29.68
N TRP A 19 25.89 -7.39 -29.32
CA TRP A 19 25.25 -7.38 -28.02
C TRP A 19 25.66 -8.59 -27.20
N ASN A 20 25.81 -8.40 -25.90
CA ASN A 20 26.14 -9.47 -24.98
C ASN A 20 24.99 -10.52 -24.92
N VAL A 21 25.28 -11.67 -24.31
CA VAL A 21 24.31 -12.76 -24.11
C VAL A 21 23.25 -12.36 -23.07
N LEU A 22 22.13 -13.08 -23.06
CA LEU A 22 21.11 -12.94 -22.02
C LEU A 22 21.66 -13.41 -20.66
N PRO A 23 21.34 -12.72 -19.55
CA PRO A 23 20.46 -11.54 -19.43
C PRO A 23 21.14 -10.19 -19.71
N HIS A 24 22.48 -10.14 -19.77
CA HIS A 24 23.29 -8.91 -19.86
C HIS A 24 22.90 -8.01 -21.03
N LYS A 25 22.47 -8.58 -22.15
CA LYS A 25 21.92 -7.84 -23.30
C LYS A 25 20.87 -6.79 -22.94
N PHE A 26 20.10 -6.99 -21.87
CA PHE A 26 19.04 -6.12 -21.41
C PHE A 26 19.36 -5.37 -20.11
N GLU A 27 20.58 -5.49 -19.62
CA GLU A 27 21.05 -4.88 -18.38
C GLU A 27 22.13 -3.84 -18.70
N ALA A 28 21.70 -2.61 -19.02
CA ALA A 28 22.61 -1.55 -19.46
C ALA A 28 23.22 -0.80 -18.27
N GLY A 29 24.56 -0.79 -18.21
CA GLY A 29 25.34 -0.09 -17.20
C GLY A 29 25.56 -0.90 -15.92
N THR A 30 26.28 -0.33 -14.98
CA THR A 30 26.56 -0.94 -13.67
C THR A 30 25.26 -1.21 -12.91
N PRO A 31 25.00 -2.44 -12.43
CA PRO A 31 23.83 -2.75 -11.63
C PRO A 31 23.75 -1.91 -10.36
N ASN A 32 22.54 -1.71 -9.85
CA ASN A 32 22.32 -1.01 -8.58
C ASN A 32 22.71 -1.92 -7.38
N VAL A 33 24.01 -2.05 -7.16
CA VAL A 33 24.57 -2.92 -6.12
C VAL A 33 24.18 -2.46 -4.72
N GLY A 34 24.13 -1.14 -4.51
CA GLY A 34 23.78 -0.56 -3.20
C GLY A 34 22.38 -0.97 -2.74
N ASP A 35 21.39 -0.83 -3.60
CA ASP A 35 20.01 -1.21 -3.26
C ASP A 35 19.84 -2.74 -3.19
N ALA A 36 20.61 -3.53 -3.96
CA ALA A 36 20.60 -4.99 -3.84
C ALA A 36 21.06 -5.44 -2.46
N VAL A 37 22.14 -4.84 -1.93
CA VAL A 37 22.61 -5.10 -0.56
C VAL A 37 21.59 -4.63 0.48
N GLY A 38 20.98 -3.46 0.26
CA GLY A 38 19.92 -2.94 1.13
C GLY A 38 18.70 -3.86 1.18
N LEU A 39 18.28 -4.39 0.02
CA LEU A 39 17.19 -5.36 -0.05
C LEU A 39 17.50 -6.66 0.69
N ALA A 40 18.74 -7.18 0.55
CA ALA A 40 19.18 -8.37 1.28
C ALA A 40 19.10 -8.14 2.81
N ALA A 41 19.59 -7.00 3.31
CA ALA A 41 19.49 -6.66 4.71
C ALA A 41 18.03 -6.51 5.20
N ALA A 42 17.12 -6.01 4.36
CA ALA A 42 15.70 -5.96 4.68
C ALA A 42 15.06 -7.36 4.77
N CYS A 43 15.46 -8.28 3.89
CA CYS A 43 15.04 -9.69 3.98
C CYS A 43 15.52 -10.35 5.28
N ASP A 44 16.80 -10.19 5.62
CA ASP A 44 17.38 -10.71 6.86
C ASP A 44 16.65 -10.17 8.11
N TYR A 45 16.28 -8.87 8.08
CA TYR A 45 15.50 -8.25 9.15
C TYR A 45 14.12 -8.91 9.32
N LEU A 46 13.39 -9.11 8.21
CA LEU A 46 12.06 -9.75 8.25
C LEU A 46 12.15 -11.22 8.65
N ASP A 47 13.16 -11.94 8.18
CA ASP A 47 13.40 -13.34 8.57
C ASP A 47 13.69 -13.46 10.07
N ALA A 48 14.44 -12.51 10.63
CA ALA A 48 14.70 -12.47 12.08
C ALA A 48 13.45 -12.19 12.92
N LEU A 49 12.48 -11.42 12.40
CA LEU A 49 11.17 -11.25 13.04
C LEU A 49 10.28 -12.50 12.92
N GLY A 50 10.41 -13.21 11.80
CA GLY A 50 9.57 -14.35 11.45
C GLY A 50 8.25 -13.93 10.79
N MET A 51 8.02 -14.37 9.55
CA MET A 51 6.85 -13.95 8.77
C MET A 51 5.50 -14.35 9.39
N ASP A 52 5.45 -15.44 10.15
CA ASP A 52 4.24 -15.82 10.89
C ASP A 52 3.93 -14.83 12.02
N ALA A 53 4.93 -14.31 12.70
CA ALA A 53 4.76 -13.28 13.72
C ALA A 53 4.32 -11.94 13.09
N VAL A 54 4.90 -11.57 11.95
CA VAL A 54 4.49 -10.39 11.16
C VAL A 54 3.01 -10.51 10.80
N LEU A 55 2.58 -11.63 10.23
CA LEU A 55 1.19 -11.85 9.83
C LEU A 55 0.23 -11.82 11.03
N ALA A 56 0.63 -12.40 12.16
CA ALA A 56 -0.18 -12.39 13.38
C ALA A 56 -0.37 -10.96 13.91
N HIS A 57 0.67 -10.16 13.91
CA HIS A 57 0.65 -8.76 14.31
C HIS A 57 -0.26 -7.92 13.38
N GLU A 58 -0.09 -8.03 12.08
CA GLU A 58 -0.92 -7.33 11.09
C GLU A 58 -2.42 -7.67 11.25
N ARG A 59 -2.73 -8.95 11.45
CA ARG A 59 -4.11 -9.41 11.67
C ARG A 59 -4.71 -8.87 12.96
N ALA A 60 -3.93 -8.78 14.02
CA ALA A 60 -4.38 -8.21 15.28
C ALA A 60 -4.76 -6.72 15.12
N LEU A 61 -3.90 -5.93 14.47
CA LEU A 61 -4.17 -4.51 14.20
C LEU A 61 -5.37 -4.34 13.25
N LEU A 62 -5.49 -5.18 12.23
CA LEU A 62 -6.62 -5.14 11.31
C LEU A 62 -7.95 -5.49 12.01
N ALA A 63 -7.96 -6.50 12.86
CA ALA A 63 -9.13 -6.87 13.65
C ALA A 63 -9.56 -5.73 14.57
N LEU A 64 -8.60 -5.12 15.27
CA LEU A 64 -8.83 -3.99 16.15
C LEU A 64 -9.38 -2.76 15.39
N ALA A 65 -8.79 -2.43 14.23
CA ALA A 65 -9.29 -1.35 13.38
C ALA A 65 -10.71 -1.62 12.87
N THR A 66 -10.99 -2.86 12.46
CA THR A 66 -12.32 -3.29 12.00
C THR A 66 -13.36 -3.13 13.11
N GLU A 67 -13.04 -3.58 14.33
CA GLU A 67 -13.91 -3.47 15.49
C GLU A 67 -14.20 -2.01 15.85
N ARG A 68 -13.15 -1.18 15.96
CA ARG A 68 -13.26 0.23 16.36
C ARG A 68 -13.93 1.14 15.32
N LEU A 69 -13.98 0.70 14.06
CA LEU A 69 -14.64 1.40 12.96
C LEU A 69 -16.07 0.92 12.70
N ALA A 70 -16.50 -0.18 13.31
CA ALA A 70 -17.79 -0.83 13.02
C ALA A 70 -19.02 0.06 13.30
N ASP A 71 -18.91 0.99 14.23
CA ASP A 71 -19.98 1.91 14.64
C ASP A 71 -19.94 3.26 13.90
N VAL A 72 -18.99 3.47 12.97
CA VAL A 72 -18.91 4.73 12.22
C VAL A 72 -20.02 4.78 11.18
N PRO A 73 -20.95 5.78 11.27
CA PRO A 73 -22.05 5.88 10.33
C PRO A 73 -21.56 6.07 8.89
N GLY A 74 -22.16 5.33 7.96
CA GLY A 74 -21.83 5.43 6.53
C GLY A 74 -20.51 4.77 6.12
N LEU A 75 -19.75 4.18 7.04
CA LEU A 75 -18.54 3.46 6.70
C LEU A 75 -18.88 2.06 6.17
N THR A 76 -18.21 1.67 5.09
CA THR A 76 -18.28 0.31 4.53
C THR A 76 -16.88 -0.23 4.38
N ILE A 77 -16.58 -1.34 5.04
CA ILE A 77 -15.33 -2.09 4.89
C ILE A 77 -15.49 -3.10 3.76
N HIS A 78 -14.54 -3.09 2.82
CA HIS A 78 -14.53 -3.98 1.66
C HIS A 78 -13.55 -5.12 1.86
N GLY A 79 -13.94 -6.33 1.45
CA GLY A 79 -13.11 -7.53 1.46
C GLY A 79 -13.61 -8.63 2.42
N PRO A 80 -12.90 -9.76 2.50
CA PRO A 80 -13.26 -10.87 3.38
C PRO A 80 -13.05 -10.51 4.86
N PRO A 81 -13.48 -11.37 5.80
CA PRO A 81 -13.21 -11.18 7.22
C PRO A 81 -11.73 -10.93 7.55
N ALA A 82 -11.44 -10.19 8.63
CA ALA A 82 -10.06 -9.82 9.01
C ALA A 82 -9.11 -11.02 9.14
N ALA A 83 -9.62 -12.18 9.58
CA ALA A 83 -8.83 -13.41 9.71
C ALA A 83 -8.30 -13.96 8.36
N GLU A 84 -8.91 -13.58 7.26
CA GLU A 84 -8.53 -14.02 5.90
C GLU A 84 -7.67 -12.97 5.16
N ARG A 85 -7.28 -11.89 5.84
CA ARG A 85 -6.49 -10.78 5.27
C ARG A 85 -5.15 -10.62 5.99
N SER A 86 -4.25 -9.87 5.38
CA SER A 86 -3.09 -9.25 6.03
C SER A 86 -3.45 -7.82 6.49
N GLY A 87 -2.48 -7.00 6.88
CA GLY A 87 -2.65 -5.67 7.46
C GLY A 87 -3.27 -4.59 6.56
N VAL A 88 -4.17 -4.94 5.64
CA VAL A 88 -4.77 -4.00 4.68
C VAL A 88 -6.27 -3.84 4.91
N LEU A 89 -6.70 -2.60 5.16
CA LEU A 89 -8.09 -2.19 5.33
C LEU A 89 -8.53 -1.30 4.17
N GLY A 90 -9.33 -1.86 3.25
CA GLY A 90 -10.02 -1.10 2.21
C GLY A 90 -11.41 -0.68 2.67
N PHE A 91 -11.77 0.59 2.51
CA PHE A 91 -13.07 1.08 2.97
C PHE A 91 -13.55 2.29 2.16
N THR A 92 -14.85 2.57 2.28
CA THR A 92 -15.49 3.81 1.80
C THR A 92 -16.27 4.44 2.95
N LEU A 93 -16.41 5.76 2.91
CA LEU A 93 -17.26 6.52 3.80
C LEU A 93 -18.33 7.21 2.94
N ALA A 94 -19.61 7.01 3.27
CA ALA A 94 -20.71 7.57 2.50
C ALA A 94 -20.59 9.10 2.41
N ASP A 95 -20.90 9.64 1.24
CA ASP A 95 -20.88 11.07 0.92
C ASP A 95 -19.48 11.74 1.02
N VAL A 96 -18.42 10.97 1.30
CA VAL A 96 -17.04 11.47 1.37
C VAL A 96 -16.19 10.83 0.26
N HIS A 97 -15.69 11.67 -0.64
CA HIS A 97 -14.79 11.16 -1.66
C HIS A 97 -13.48 10.65 -1.03
N PRO A 98 -12.92 9.49 -1.45
CA PRO A 98 -11.70 8.94 -0.84
C PRO A 98 -10.50 9.89 -0.80
N HIS A 99 -10.36 10.81 -1.77
CA HIS A 99 -9.31 11.83 -1.74
C HIS A 99 -9.53 12.87 -0.64
N ASP A 100 -10.77 13.31 -0.43
CA ASP A 100 -11.10 14.26 0.63
C ASP A 100 -10.86 13.61 1.99
N LEU A 101 -11.27 12.36 2.14
CA LEU A 101 -10.99 11.56 3.33
C LEU A 101 -9.48 11.44 3.60
N ALA A 102 -8.66 11.20 2.57
CA ALA A 102 -7.21 11.12 2.72
C ALA A 102 -6.61 12.48 3.15
N THR A 103 -7.11 13.59 2.61
CA THR A 103 -6.68 14.94 3.00
C THR A 103 -7.01 15.25 4.47
N ILE A 104 -8.22 14.90 4.90
CA ILE A 104 -8.64 15.10 6.31
C ILE A 104 -7.79 14.24 7.25
N LEU A 105 -7.52 13.00 6.90
CA LEU A 105 -6.69 12.11 7.72
C LEU A 105 -5.24 12.59 7.80
N ASP A 106 -4.70 13.15 6.73
CA ASP A 106 -3.35 13.74 6.71
C ASP A 106 -3.20 14.87 7.72
N GLU A 107 -4.22 15.73 7.87
CA GLU A 107 -4.25 16.76 8.91
C GLU A 107 -4.21 16.19 10.35
N HIS A 108 -4.61 14.94 10.52
CA HIS A 108 -4.52 14.18 11.77
C HIS A 108 -3.25 13.32 11.89
N GLY A 109 -2.29 13.48 10.96
CA GLY A 109 -1.04 12.71 10.92
C GLY A 109 -1.23 11.26 10.47
N VAL A 110 -2.31 10.94 9.75
CA VAL A 110 -2.62 9.59 9.26
C VAL A 110 -2.58 9.57 7.73
N CYS A 111 -1.55 8.93 7.19
CA CYS A 111 -1.38 8.77 5.74
C CYS A 111 -2.09 7.51 5.26
N ILE A 112 -3.09 7.68 4.38
CA ILE A 112 -3.79 6.59 3.70
C ILE A 112 -3.69 6.75 2.18
N ARG A 113 -3.93 5.67 1.46
CA ARG A 113 -4.01 5.74 0.00
C ARG A 113 -5.47 5.85 -0.45
N ALA A 114 -5.77 6.78 -1.36
CA ALA A 114 -7.07 6.93 -2.01
C ALA A 114 -6.99 6.59 -3.50
N GLY A 115 -8.04 6.01 -4.08
CA GLY A 115 -8.18 5.77 -5.51
C GLY A 115 -8.51 4.33 -5.89
N HIS A 116 -8.10 3.94 -7.10
CA HIS A 116 -8.39 2.61 -7.66
C HIS A 116 -7.40 1.53 -7.23
N HIS A 117 -6.30 1.88 -6.58
CA HIS A 117 -5.21 0.97 -6.16
C HIS A 117 -4.61 0.12 -7.30
N CYS A 118 -4.58 0.66 -8.54
CA CYS A 118 -4.23 -0.07 -9.77
C CYS A 118 -5.14 -1.29 -10.05
N ALA A 119 -6.37 -1.29 -9.52
CA ALA A 119 -7.33 -2.40 -9.55
C ALA A 119 -8.73 -1.93 -9.99
N GLN A 120 -8.84 -1.22 -11.12
CA GLN A 120 -10.12 -0.73 -11.62
C GLN A 120 -11.19 -1.83 -11.82
N PRO A 121 -10.85 -3.08 -12.28
CA PRO A 121 -11.82 -4.16 -12.32
C PRO A 121 -12.45 -4.49 -10.96
N LEU A 122 -11.66 -4.40 -9.87
CA LEU A 122 -12.16 -4.59 -8.51
C LEU A 122 -13.13 -3.47 -8.11
N MET A 123 -12.83 -2.21 -8.44
CA MET A 123 -13.74 -1.09 -8.16
C MET A 123 -15.09 -1.28 -8.83
N ARG A 124 -15.10 -1.73 -10.11
CA ARG A 124 -16.35 -2.06 -10.81
C ARG A 124 -17.12 -3.20 -10.14
N ARG A 125 -16.42 -4.25 -9.65
CA ARG A 125 -17.05 -5.36 -8.92
C ARG A 125 -17.65 -4.92 -7.59
N LEU A 126 -17.00 -4.01 -6.88
CA LEU A 126 -17.46 -3.44 -5.62
C LEU A 126 -18.60 -2.40 -5.82
N GLY A 127 -18.81 -1.91 -7.05
CA GLY A 127 -19.80 -0.89 -7.36
C GLY A 127 -19.43 0.50 -6.85
N VAL A 128 -18.14 0.78 -6.66
CA VAL A 128 -17.62 2.06 -6.15
C VAL A 128 -16.62 2.68 -7.12
N PRO A 129 -16.55 4.02 -7.22
CA PRO A 129 -15.57 4.67 -8.09
C PRO A 129 -14.14 4.55 -7.59
N ALA A 130 -13.94 4.52 -6.28
CA ALA A 130 -12.64 4.46 -5.61
C ALA A 130 -12.84 4.03 -4.16
N THR A 131 -11.75 3.64 -3.48
CA THR A 131 -11.74 3.35 -2.05
C THR A 131 -10.58 4.06 -1.34
N ALA A 132 -10.70 4.23 -0.04
CA ALA A 132 -9.59 4.53 0.86
C ALA A 132 -8.95 3.23 1.33
N ARG A 133 -7.62 3.24 1.55
CA ARG A 133 -6.87 2.09 2.02
C ARG A 133 -5.89 2.48 3.13
N ALA A 134 -6.13 2.00 4.33
CA ALA A 134 -5.15 1.98 5.40
C ALA A 134 -4.34 0.68 5.34
N SER A 135 -3.04 0.77 5.62
CA SER A 135 -2.14 -0.39 5.62
C SER A 135 -1.33 -0.39 6.89
N PHE A 136 -1.35 -1.50 7.62
CA PHE A 136 -0.59 -1.72 8.85
C PHE A 136 0.60 -2.63 8.55
N TYR A 137 1.70 -2.42 9.24
CA TYR A 137 2.91 -3.25 9.12
C TYR A 137 3.62 -3.38 10.47
N VAL A 138 4.81 -3.98 10.48
CA VAL A 138 5.58 -4.35 11.68
C VAL A 138 5.89 -3.18 12.64
N TYR A 139 5.85 -1.96 12.16
CA TYR A 139 6.15 -0.75 12.93
C TYR A 139 4.91 -0.02 13.46
N ASN A 140 3.71 -0.44 13.06
CA ASN A 140 2.48 0.14 13.56
C ASN A 140 2.06 -0.49 14.89
N ASP A 141 1.31 0.26 15.70
CA ASP A 141 0.73 -0.20 16.96
C ASP A 141 -0.73 0.25 17.13
N GLU A 142 -1.30 -0.02 18.30
CA GLU A 142 -2.69 0.35 18.61
C GLU A 142 -2.94 1.86 18.56
N ARG A 143 -1.93 2.69 18.82
CA ARG A 143 -2.05 4.17 18.79
C ARG A 143 -2.29 4.65 17.35
N ASP A 144 -1.70 3.97 16.36
CA ASP A 144 -1.93 4.25 14.94
C ASP A 144 -3.37 3.88 14.53
N VAL A 145 -3.89 2.76 15.06
CA VAL A 145 -5.31 2.39 14.89
C VAL A 145 -6.22 3.45 15.49
N ASP A 146 -5.92 3.92 16.71
CA ASP A 146 -6.69 5.00 17.37
C ASP A 146 -6.65 6.30 16.57
N ALA A 147 -5.50 6.66 16.01
CA ALA A 147 -5.36 7.83 15.16
C ALA A 147 -6.24 7.72 13.90
N LEU A 148 -6.20 6.57 13.22
CA LEU A 148 -7.06 6.28 12.08
C LEU A 148 -8.54 6.42 12.44
N VAL A 149 -8.99 5.80 13.54
CA VAL A 149 -10.38 5.82 13.99
C VAL A 149 -10.84 7.25 14.30
N ARG A 150 -10.01 8.03 15.01
CA ARG A 150 -10.31 9.46 15.29
C ARG A 150 -10.46 10.27 14.00
N GLY A 151 -9.54 10.13 13.05
CA GLY A 151 -9.58 10.84 11.77
C GLY A 151 -10.81 10.47 10.94
N VAL A 152 -11.16 9.19 10.86
CA VAL A 152 -12.35 8.71 10.14
C VAL A 152 -13.63 9.22 10.78
N ARG A 153 -13.76 9.18 12.12
CA ARG A 153 -14.91 9.73 12.84
C ARG A 153 -15.03 11.24 12.65
N HIS A 154 -13.90 11.95 12.64
CA HIS A 154 -13.91 13.39 12.36
C HIS A 154 -14.41 13.67 10.93
N ALA A 155 -13.91 12.94 9.93
CA ALA A 155 -14.40 13.07 8.56
C ALA A 155 -15.90 12.78 8.46
N ALA A 156 -16.37 11.70 9.08
CA ALA A 156 -17.80 11.37 9.10
C ALA A 156 -18.65 12.51 9.70
N ALA A 157 -18.18 13.14 10.77
CA ALA A 157 -18.87 14.24 11.41
C ALA A 157 -18.91 15.53 10.56
N LEU A 158 -17.84 15.80 9.79
CA LEU A 158 -17.79 16.97 8.89
C LEU A 158 -18.82 16.89 7.74
N PHE A 159 -19.10 15.69 7.26
CA PHE A 159 -20.03 15.45 6.15
C PHE A 159 -21.41 14.97 6.61
N ALA A 160 -21.65 14.88 7.92
CA ALA A 160 -22.97 14.56 8.43
C ALA A 160 -23.98 15.64 8.02
N PRO A 161 -25.19 15.27 7.56
CA PRO A 161 -26.22 16.26 7.24
C PRO A 161 -26.56 17.08 8.48
N ALA A 162 -26.64 18.40 8.28
CA ALA A 162 -27.00 19.33 9.38
C ALA A 162 -28.38 18.97 9.94
N GLY A 163 -28.44 18.38 11.12
CA GLY A 163 -29.68 18.08 11.82
C GLY A 163 -30.06 16.60 11.99
N ALA A 164 -29.09 15.70 11.93
CA ALA A 164 -29.32 14.31 12.31
C ALA A 164 -29.08 14.10 13.82
#